data_00f7b442bc595885e94d57e4d59ae964
#
_entry.id   00f7b442bc595885e94d57e4d59ae964
#
_cell.length_a   1.000
_cell.length_b   1.000
_cell.length_c   1.000
_cell.angle_alpha   90.00
_cell.angle_beta   90.00
_cell.angle_gamma   90.00
#
_symmetry.space_group_name_H-M   'P 1'
#
loop_
_entity.id
_entity.type
_entity.pdbx_description
1 polymer ?
#
loop_
_entity_poly.entity_id
_entity_poly.type
_entity_poly.pdbx_seq_one_letter_code
_entity_poly.pdbx_strand_id
1 'polypeptide(L)' 'MFPEYRDLISRLKTENPRFLSLFEKHNNLDHEIARLEGADGRGYNLDVVRLKKQKLQLKDDMLKILQQESMNAE' A
#
# COMPACT_ATOMS: atom_id res chain seq x y z
N MET A 1 5.09 -5.58 4.12
CA MET A 1 5.39 -4.63 3.04
C MET A 1 6.82 -4.16 3.29
N PHE A 2 7.67 -3.96 2.40
CA PHE A 2 9.03 -3.37 2.49
C PHE A 2 9.73 -3.55 3.85
N PRO A 3 10.21 -4.76 4.19
CA PRO A 3 10.84 -5.00 5.52
C PRO A 3 12.01 -4.05 5.82
N GLU A 4 12.77 -3.66 4.80
CA GLU A 4 13.92 -2.77 4.98
C GLU A 4 13.53 -1.35 5.35
N TYR A 5 12.25 -0.99 5.20
CA TYR A 5 11.75 0.35 5.51
C TYR A 5 10.79 0.37 6.70
N ARG A 6 10.75 -0.70 7.50
CA ARG A 6 9.79 -0.82 8.60
C ARG A 6 9.80 0.39 9.53
N ASP A 7 10.98 0.79 10.00
CA ASP A 7 11.11 1.90 10.93
C ASP A 7 10.72 3.22 10.27
N LEU A 8 11.12 3.40 9.01
CA LEU A 8 10.79 4.60 8.26
C LEU A 8 9.28 4.70 8.03
N ILE A 9 8.64 3.58 7.73
CA ILE A 9 7.17 3.55 7.55
C ILE A 9 6.47 3.99 8.84
N SER A 10 6.90 3.47 9.98
CA SER A 10 6.30 3.85 11.27
C SER A 10 6.42 5.35 11.51
N ARG A 11 7.58 5.92 11.20
CA ARG A 11 7.81 7.36 11.38
C ARG A 11 6.96 8.19 10.42
N LEU A 12 6.93 7.80 9.14
CA LEU A 12 6.20 8.56 8.13
C LEU A 12 4.69 8.51 8.34
N LYS A 13 4.17 7.44 8.93
CA LYS A 13 2.73 7.39 9.23
C LYS A 13 2.30 8.50 10.19
N THR A 14 3.21 8.98 11.02
CA THR A 14 2.91 10.08 11.95
C THR A 14 3.37 11.43 11.44
N GLU A 15 4.41 11.48 10.62
CA GLU A 15 5.02 12.74 10.19
C GLU A 15 4.58 13.22 8.81
N ASN A 16 4.11 12.30 7.95
CA ASN A 16 3.78 12.61 6.57
C ASN A 16 2.33 12.25 6.28
N PRO A 17 1.41 13.23 6.28
CA PRO A 17 -0.02 12.95 6.03
C PRO A 17 -0.28 12.31 4.66
N ARG A 18 0.51 12.67 3.64
CA ARG A 18 0.36 12.08 2.32
C ARG A 18 0.70 10.60 2.36
N PHE A 19 1.79 10.24 3.02
CA PHE A 19 2.18 8.83 3.17
C PHE A 19 1.12 8.06 3.94
N LEU A 20 0.61 8.63 5.03
CA LEU A 20 -0.44 7.98 5.81
C LEU A 20 -1.69 7.72 4.96
N SER A 21 -2.09 8.69 4.15
CA SER A 21 -3.24 8.54 3.26
C SER A 21 -3.03 7.40 2.28
N LEU A 22 -1.86 7.31 1.67
CA LEU A 22 -1.52 6.23 0.74
C LEU A 22 -1.51 4.88 1.45
N PHE A 23 -0.95 4.86 2.65
CA PHE A 23 -0.86 3.64 3.47
C PHE A 23 -2.25 3.12 3.82
N GLU A 24 -3.15 4.00 4.25
CA GLU A 24 -4.51 3.62 4.59
C GLU A 24 -5.29 3.13 3.37
N LYS A 25 -5.15 3.81 2.24
CA LYS A 25 -5.79 3.38 1.00
C LYS A 25 -5.29 2.00 0.57
N HIS A 26 -4.00 1.76 0.70
CA HIS A 26 -3.41 0.46 0.38
C HIS A 26 -4.02 -0.64 1.25
N ASN A 27 -4.11 -0.39 2.56
CA ASN A 27 -4.69 -1.36 3.48
C ASN A 27 -6.16 -1.61 3.18
N ASN A 28 -6.92 -0.56 2.88
CA ASN A 28 -8.34 -0.69 2.53
C ASN A 28 -8.52 -1.54 1.27
N LEU A 29 -7.69 -1.32 0.27
CA LEU A 29 -7.74 -2.12 -0.96
C LEU A 29 -7.37 -3.58 -0.68
N ASP A 30 -6.38 -3.80 0.18
CA ASP A 30 -5.96 -5.14 0.54
C ASP A 30 -7.11 -5.91 1.21
N HIS A 31 -7.81 -5.28 2.13
CA HIS A 31 -8.97 -5.87 2.79
C HIS A 31 -10.10 -6.13 1.81
N GLU A 32 -10.35 -5.18 0.92
CA GLU A 32 -11.42 -5.32 -0.07
C GLU A 32 -11.15 -6.46 -1.03
N ILE A 33 -9.90 -6.59 -1.49
CA ILE A 33 -9.49 -7.68 -2.37
C ILE A 33 -9.66 -9.02 -1.64
N ALA A 34 -9.22 -9.10 -0.39
CA ALA A 34 -9.34 -10.32 0.40
C ALA A 34 -10.79 -10.71 0.58
N ARG A 35 -11.67 -9.71 0.84
CA ARG A 35 -13.10 -9.95 1.00
C ARG A 35 -13.72 -10.53 -0.28
N LEU A 36 -13.39 -9.93 -1.42
CA LEU A 36 -13.94 -10.36 -2.70
C LEU A 36 -13.41 -11.74 -3.10
N GLU A 37 -12.13 -12.01 -2.87
CA GLU A 37 -11.53 -13.30 -3.20
C GLU A 37 -12.01 -14.40 -2.26
N GLY A 38 -12.27 -14.07 -1.01
CA GLY A 38 -12.66 -15.05 -0.01
C GLY A 38 -14.09 -15.53 -0.11
N ALA A 39 -14.96 -14.79 -0.81
CA ALA A 39 -16.40 -15.04 -0.80
C ALA A 39 -16.77 -16.41 -1.42
N ASP A 40 -16.10 -16.79 -2.50
CA ASP A 40 -16.38 -18.06 -3.19
C ASP A 40 -15.12 -18.82 -3.59
N GLY A 41 -13.96 -18.32 -3.19
CA GLY A 41 -12.68 -18.96 -3.46
C GLY A 41 -12.22 -18.90 -4.91
N ARG A 42 -12.94 -18.23 -5.77
CA ARG A 42 -12.57 -18.16 -7.19
C ARG A 42 -11.85 -16.88 -7.56
N GLY A 43 -11.96 -15.84 -6.79
CA GLY A 43 -11.16 -14.64 -6.86
C GLY A 43 -10.95 -13.97 -8.21
N TYR A 44 -11.66 -14.38 -9.24
CA TYR A 44 -11.41 -13.89 -10.58
C TYR A 44 -12.60 -13.11 -11.10
N ASN A 45 -12.58 -11.80 -10.84
CA ASN A 45 -13.52 -10.90 -11.51
C ASN A 45 -12.79 -9.60 -11.83
N LEU A 46 -13.42 -8.78 -12.68
CA LEU A 46 -12.82 -7.53 -13.16
C LEU A 46 -12.57 -6.54 -12.02
N ASP A 47 -13.44 -6.55 -11.01
CA ASP A 47 -13.27 -5.64 -9.87
C ASP A 47 -12.00 -5.97 -9.09
N VAL A 48 -11.72 -7.27 -8.87
CA VAL A 48 -10.50 -7.68 -8.19
C VAL A 48 -9.27 -7.28 -8.98
N VAL A 49 -9.29 -7.48 -10.30
CA VAL A 49 -8.17 -7.08 -11.16
C VAL A 49 -7.92 -5.58 -11.07
N ARG A 50 -8.99 -4.79 -11.11
CA ARG A 50 -8.89 -3.34 -11.01
C ARG A 50 -8.32 -2.90 -9.67
N LEU A 51 -8.82 -3.49 -8.58
CA LEU A 51 -8.34 -3.18 -7.24
C LEU A 51 -6.87 -3.56 -7.05
N LYS A 52 -6.44 -4.68 -7.62
CA LYS A 52 -5.04 -5.08 -7.56
C LYS A 52 -4.13 -4.09 -8.29
N LYS A 53 -4.59 -3.55 -9.42
CA LYS A 53 -3.83 -2.51 -10.13
C LYS A 53 -3.72 -1.24 -9.29
N GLN A 54 -4.81 -0.82 -8.66
CA GLN A 54 -4.80 0.35 -7.78
C GLN A 54 -3.86 0.14 -6.60
N LYS A 55 -3.91 -1.05 -6.00
CA LYS A 55 -3.03 -1.39 -4.89
C LYS A 55 -1.57 -1.32 -5.30
N LEU A 56 -1.23 -1.84 -6.47
CA LEU A 56 0.13 -1.80 -6.97
C LEU A 56 0.59 -0.36 -7.21
N GLN A 57 -0.28 0.48 -7.75
CA GLN A 57 0.04 1.89 -7.97
C GLN A 57 0.32 2.60 -6.63
N LEU A 58 -0.50 2.37 -5.63
CA LEU A 58 -0.30 2.94 -4.30
C LEU A 58 1.02 2.46 -3.69
N LYS A 59 1.33 1.19 -3.87
CA LYS A 59 2.58 0.62 -3.38
C LYS A 59 3.78 1.30 -4.04
N ASP A 60 3.72 1.54 -5.35
CA ASP A 60 4.78 2.23 -6.07
C ASP A 60 4.93 3.67 -5.57
N ASP A 61 3.82 4.37 -5.33
CA ASP A 61 3.86 5.73 -4.82
C ASP A 61 4.48 5.79 -3.43
N MET A 62 4.13 4.84 -2.57
CA MET A 62 4.73 4.74 -1.24
C MET A 62 6.23 4.44 -1.33
N LEU A 63 6.61 3.55 -2.23
CA LEU A 63 8.02 3.20 -2.39
C LEU A 63 8.85 4.40 -2.82
N LYS A 64 8.32 5.23 -3.72
CA LYS A 64 9.00 6.46 -4.13
C LYS A 64 9.25 7.39 -2.95
N ILE A 65 8.26 7.55 -2.08
CA ILE A 65 8.41 8.37 -0.89
C ILE A 65 9.46 7.77 0.05
N LEU A 66 9.42 6.45 0.25
CA LEU A 66 10.38 5.77 1.13
C LEU A 66 11.80 5.91 0.61
N GLN A 67 12.00 5.74 -0.69
CA GLN A 67 13.33 5.90 -1.28
C GLN A 67 13.84 7.32 -1.13
N GLN A 68 12.99 8.30 -1.37
CA GLN A 68 13.37 9.71 -1.24
C GLN A 68 13.72 10.06 0.20
N GLU A 69 12.90 9.64 1.16
CA GLU A 69 13.16 9.90 2.57
C GLU A 69 14.39 9.19 3.07
N SER A 70 14.64 7.98 2.58
CA SER A 70 15.84 7.23 2.94
C SER A 70 17.11 7.96 2.47
N MET A 71 17.06 8.55 1.28
CA MET A 71 18.18 9.34 0.77
C MET A 71 18.39 10.62 1.58
N ASN A 72 17.30 11.26 1.99
CA ASN A 72 17.38 12.49 2.77
C ASN A 72 17.83 12.26 4.21
N ALA A 73 17.68 11.04 4.72
CA ALA A 73 18.06 10.70 6.09
C ALA A 73 19.58 10.54 6.26
N GLU A 74 20.29 10.45 5.18
CA GLU A 74 21.74 10.37 5.21
C GLU A 74 22.33 11.78 5.26
#